data_4b79213188827b7d55e103cb5e71d63f
#
_entry.id   4b79213188827b7d55e103cb5e71d63f
#
_cell.length_a   1.000
_cell.length_b   1.000
_cell.length_c   1.000
_cell.angle_alpha   90.00
_cell.angle_beta   90.00
_cell.angle_gamma   90.00
#
_symmetry.space_group_name_H-M   'P 1'
#
loop_
_entity.id
_entity.type
_entity.pdbx_description
1 polymer ?
#
loop_
_entity_poly.entity_id
_entity_poly.type
_entity_poly.pdbx_seq_one_letter_code
_entity_poly.pdbx_strand_id
1 'polypeptide(L)'
;DVTDLDSAVAYFENLKKQQEAGAIGIKTGLPGFDNYLPSGIMPGQLGVFLAYPGIGKSWLSLYFAVQAWKQGRSPMIISLEMSEVEVRNRVFAIMGEGIWSHRKLSAGQVEMDMLKSWHSKHVQGRPEFHIISNDTGGDITPLVLRGKIDQYKPDFVIVDYLQLMSPNQKSDNETVRMKNLSRELKLMAISEEVPIIAISSATPDDVTKLETVPTLGQTAWSRQIAYDADWVLALGRGTNSDIIECVFRKNRNGFMGEFLVQADFDKGYYRYKDYEDKSV
;
A
#
# COMPACT_ATOMS: atom_id res chain seq x y z
N ASP A 1 4.52 -12.97 -30.93
CA ASP A 1 5.77 -12.71 -31.62
C ASP A 1 6.06 -11.20 -31.62
N VAL A 2 7.23 -10.79 -31.15
CA VAL A 2 7.63 -9.36 -31.04
C VAL A 2 7.75 -8.69 -32.42
N THR A 3 7.89 -9.47 -33.47
CA THR A 3 8.04 -8.98 -34.86
C THR A 3 6.71 -8.85 -35.60
N ASP A 4 5.60 -9.29 -34.98
CA ASP A 4 4.27 -9.17 -35.55
C ASP A 4 3.67 -7.78 -35.28
N LEU A 5 3.69 -6.93 -36.28
CA LEU A 5 3.20 -5.55 -36.20
C LEU A 5 1.71 -5.47 -35.86
N ASP A 6 0.87 -6.32 -36.45
CA ASP A 6 -0.58 -6.29 -36.22
C ASP A 6 -0.92 -6.64 -34.79
N SER A 7 -0.24 -7.64 -34.22
CA SER A 7 -0.36 -8.01 -32.82
C SER A 7 0.11 -6.87 -31.89
N ALA A 8 1.22 -6.21 -32.23
CA ALA A 8 1.73 -5.08 -31.45
C ALA A 8 0.77 -3.88 -31.51
N VAL A 9 0.25 -3.54 -32.69
CA VAL A 9 -0.72 -2.45 -32.86
C VAL A 9 -1.98 -2.72 -32.04
N ALA A 10 -2.56 -3.92 -32.16
CA ALA A 10 -3.75 -4.31 -31.40
C ALA A 10 -3.52 -4.24 -29.88
N TYR A 11 -2.34 -4.65 -29.41
CA TYR A 11 -1.96 -4.55 -28.00
C TYR A 11 -1.91 -3.09 -27.53
N PHE A 12 -1.22 -2.20 -28.27
CA PHE A 12 -1.10 -0.80 -27.87
C PHE A 12 -2.43 -0.03 -27.99
N GLU A 13 -3.27 -0.33 -28.98
CA GLU A 13 -4.61 0.24 -29.08
C GLU A 13 -5.50 -0.18 -27.90
N ASN A 14 -5.42 -1.44 -27.47
CA ASN A 14 -6.13 -1.92 -26.30
C ASN A 14 -5.63 -1.22 -25.01
N LEU A 15 -4.31 -1.12 -24.83
CA LEU A 15 -3.72 -0.37 -23.72
C LEU A 15 -4.20 1.08 -23.69
N LYS A 16 -4.23 1.76 -24.85
CA LYS A 16 -4.70 3.14 -24.94
C LYS A 16 -6.17 3.27 -24.54
N LYS A 17 -7.03 2.38 -25.04
CA LYS A 17 -8.44 2.33 -24.63
C LYS A 17 -8.63 2.11 -23.14
N GLN A 18 -7.86 1.18 -22.55
CA GLN A 18 -7.88 0.93 -21.12
C GLN A 18 -7.39 2.15 -20.33
N GLN A 19 -6.37 2.85 -20.82
CA GLN A 19 -5.85 4.06 -20.19
C GLN A 19 -6.88 5.20 -20.22
N GLU A 20 -7.53 5.41 -21.37
CA GLU A 20 -8.60 6.40 -21.52
C GLU A 20 -9.82 6.06 -20.63
N ALA A 21 -10.10 4.79 -20.42
CA ALA A 21 -11.13 4.31 -19.50
C ALA A 21 -10.71 4.35 -18.00
N GLY A 22 -9.47 4.78 -17.68
CA GLY A 22 -8.94 4.76 -16.32
C GLY A 22 -8.73 3.36 -15.76
N ALA A 23 -8.63 2.34 -16.63
CA ALA A 23 -8.68 0.92 -16.25
C ALA A 23 -7.31 0.27 -16.03
N ILE A 24 -6.19 0.93 -16.40
CA ILE A 24 -4.89 0.23 -16.46
C ILE A 24 -4.22 0.14 -15.12
N GLY A 25 -4.04 1.17 -14.37
CA GLY A 25 -3.32 1.12 -13.12
C GLY A 25 -4.00 1.97 -12.05
N ILE A 26 -3.74 1.63 -10.81
CA ILE A 26 -4.29 2.38 -9.68
C ILE A 26 -3.41 3.60 -9.45
N LYS A 27 -4.02 4.78 -9.54
CA LYS A 27 -3.37 6.04 -9.17
C LYS A 27 -3.51 6.28 -7.69
N THR A 28 -2.46 6.79 -7.07
CA THR A 28 -2.45 7.03 -5.62
C THR A 28 -3.06 8.37 -5.24
N GLY A 29 -3.23 9.27 -6.22
CA GLY A 29 -3.65 10.64 -5.96
C GLY A 29 -2.56 11.51 -5.32
N LEU A 30 -1.35 10.99 -5.17
CA LEU A 30 -0.17 11.75 -4.77
C LEU A 30 0.71 12.00 -6.01
N PRO A 31 0.75 13.24 -6.54
CA PRO A 31 1.51 13.55 -7.75
C PRO A 31 2.97 13.09 -7.67
N GLY A 32 3.61 13.20 -6.50
CA GLY A 32 4.97 12.74 -6.29
C GLY A 32 5.14 11.25 -6.54
N PHE A 33 4.19 10.40 -6.14
CA PHE A 33 4.23 8.97 -6.45
C PHE A 33 3.85 8.70 -7.91
N ASP A 34 2.75 9.29 -8.36
CA ASP A 34 2.15 9.02 -9.66
C ASP A 34 3.04 9.48 -10.83
N ASN A 35 3.90 10.49 -10.62
CA ASN A 35 4.90 10.94 -11.60
C ASN A 35 6.03 9.91 -11.79
N TYR A 36 6.43 9.20 -10.71
CA TYR A 36 7.44 8.14 -10.79
C TYR A 36 6.89 6.81 -11.30
N LEU A 37 5.57 6.57 -11.17
CA LEU A 37 4.84 5.45 -11.78
C LEU A 37 3.72 5.97 -12.71
N PRO A 38 4.05 6.45 -13.92
CA PRO A 38 3.04 7.06 -14.81
C PRO A 38 1.87 6.14 -15.18
N SER A 39 2.10 4.83 -15.21
CA SER A 39 1.03 3.84 -15.47
C SER A 39 0.18 3.54 -14.22
N GLY A 40 0.53 4.09 -13.05
CA GLY A 40 -0.03 3.68 -11.77
C GLY A 40 0.47 2.32 -11.31
N ILE A 41 -0.12 1.80 -10.24
CA ILE A 41 0.19 0.47 -9.70
C ILE A 41 -0.55 -0.57 -10.54
N MET A 42 0.22 -1.40 -11.27
CA MET A 42 -0.31 -2.32 -12.27
C MET A 42 -0.61 -3.70 -11.68
N PRO A 43 -1.60 -4.42 -12.23
CA PRO A 43 -1.79 -5.85 -11.94
C PRO A 43 -0.48 -6.63 -12.09
N GLY A 44 -0.28 -7.62 -11.23
CA GLY A 44 0.95 -8.44 -11.23
C GLY A 44 2.17 -7.79 -10.58
N GLN A 45 2.07 -6.55 -10.12
CA GLN A 45 3.16 -5.89 -9.41
C GLN A 45 3.15 -6.20 -7.91
N LEU A 46 4.36 -6.37 -7.37
CA LEU A 46 4.64 -6.34 -5.95
C LEU A 46 5.30 -5.01 -5.59
N GLY A 47 4.61 -4.17 -4.84
CA GLY A 47 5.15 -2.97 -4.23
C GLY A 47 5.56 -3.22 -2.78
N VAL A 48 6.54 -2.49 -2.28
CA VAL A 48 6.95 -2.57 -0.88
C VAL A 48 7.06 -1.19 -0.25
N PHE A 49 6.44 -1.00 0.90
CA PHE A 49 6.72 0.12 1.79
C PHE A 49 7.73 -0.31 2.84
N LEU A 50 8.84 0.40 2.90
CA LEU A 50 9.92 0.18 3.85
C LEU A 50 10.05 1.38 4.78
N ALA A 51 9.89 1.22 6.09
CA ALA A 51 10.09 2.30 7.05
C ALA A 51 10.36 1.79 8.45
N TYR A 52 10.93 2.65 9.29
CA TYR A 52 10.99 2.41 10.72
C TYR A 52 9.60 2.45 11.38
N PRO A 53 9.43 1.87 12.57
CA PRO A 53 8.19 1.98 13.33
C PRO A 53 7.77 3.44 13.55
N GLY A 54 6.46 3.70 13.56
CA GLY A 54 5.92 5.03 13.87
C GLY A 54 5.97 6.09 12.75
N ILE A 55 6.50 5.76 11.57
CA ILE A 55 6.59 6.70 10.43
C ILE A 55 5.24 6.90 9.69
N GLY A 56 4.29 5.98 9.86
CA GLY A 56 2.98 6.07 9.19
C GLY A 56 2.80 5.14 7.99
N LYS A 57 3.58 4.04 7.90
CA LYS A 57 3.47 3.03 6.83
C LYS A 57 2.04 2.56 6.59
N SER A 58 1.40 2.06 7.65
CA SER A 58 0.03 1.53 7.61
C SER A 58 -0.96 2.61 7.18
N TRP A 59 -0.80 3.82 7.66
CA TRP A 59 -1.64 4.93 7.26
C TRP A 59 -1.53 5.27 5.78
N LEU A 60 -0.32 5.36 5.23
CA LEU A 60 -0.10 5.66 3.81
C LEU A 60 -0.60 4.52 2.91
N SER A 61 -0.44 3.26 3.35
CA SER A 61 -0.96 2.12 2.59
C SER A 61 -2.49 2.11 2.56
N LEU A 62 -3.15 2.41 3.69
CA LEU A 62 -4.60 2.55 3.74
C LEU A 62 -5.09 3.72 2.89
N TYR A 63 -4.33 4.82 2.84
CA TYR A 63 -4.63 5.92 1.91
C TYR A 63 -4.62 5.43 0.45
N PHE A 64 -3.62 4.64 0.03
CA PHE A 64 -3.57 4.07 -1.32
C PHE A 64 -4.77 3.14 -1.58
N ALA A 65 -5.17 2.33 -0.59
CA ALA A 65 -6.36 1.49 -0.70
C ALA A 65 -7.65 2.31 -0.87
N VAL A 66 -7.79 3.41 -0.14
CA VAL A 66 -8.93 4.32 -0.29
C VAL A 66 -8.91 5.01 -1.65
N GLN A 67 -7.74 5.38 -2.19
CA GLN A 67 -7.67 5.94 -3.55
C GLN A 67 -8.05 4.89 -4.61
N ALA A 68 -7.62 3.63 -4.47
CA ALA A 68 -8.06 2.53 -5.32
C ALA A 68 -9.60 2.38 -5.27
N TRP A 69 -10.16 2.37 -4.08
CA TRP A 69 -11.61 2.28 -3.87
C TRP A 69 -12.38 3.45 -4.50
N LYS A 70 -11.88 4.68 -4.38
CA LYS A 70 -12.47 5.86 -5.04
C LYS A 70 -12.48 5.74 -6.56
N GLN A 71 -11.54 5.00 -7.14
CA GLN A 71 -11.48 4.69 -8.57
C GLN A 71 -12.36 3.49 -8.97
N GLY A 72 -13.20 3.01 -8.07
CA GLY A 72 -14.11 1.90 -8.34
C GLY A 72 -13.47 0.51 -8.23
N ARG A 73 -12.32 0.39 -7.55
CA ARG A 73 -11.66 -0.89 -7.27
C ARG A 73 -12.09 -1.46 -5.92
N SER A 74 -12.04 -2.78 -5.77
CA SER A 74 -12.28 -3.49 -4.51
C SER A 74 -10.96 -3.79 -3.81
N PRO A 75 -10.52 -3.00 -2.81
CA PRO A 75 -9.29 -3.27 -2.08
C PRO A 75 -9.51 -4.31 -0.97
N MET A 76 -8.47 -5.09 -0.67
CA MET A 76 -8.40 -6.01 0.44
C MET A 76 -7.17 -5.73 1.31
N ILE A 77 -7.40 -5.52 2.60
CA ILE A 77 -6.34 -5.30 3.60
C ILE A 77 -6.20 -6.55 4.45
N ILE A 78 -4.98 -7.09 4.50
CA ILE A 78 -4.58 -8.12 5.45
C ILE A 78 -3.81 -7.42 6.56
N SER A 79 -4.47 -7.22 7.70
CA SER A 79 -3.89 -6.57 8.88
C SER A 79 -3.46 -7.64 9.88
N LEU A 80 -2.16 -7.79 10.07
CA LEU A 80 -1.57 -8.77 10.99
C LEU A 80 -1.21 -8.15 12.35
N GLU A 81 -1.13 -6.82 12.42
CA GLU A 81 -0.77 -6.07 13.63
C GLU A 81 -1.99 -5.42 14.29
N MET A 82 -2.96 -4.96 13.49
CA MET A 82 -4.10 -4.19 13.99
C MET A 82 -5.41 -4.99 13.86
N SER A 83 -6.32 -4.76 14.80
CA SER A 83 -7.69 -5.28 14.75
C SER A 83 -8.48 -4.70 13.57
N GLU A 84 -9.53 -5.40 13.16
CA GLU A 84 -10.44 -4.92 12.11
C GLU A 84 -11.03 -3.54 12.46
N VAL A 85 -11.39 -3.32 13.72
CA VAL A 85 -11.96 -2.05 14.19
C VAL A 85 -10.97 -0.90 14.05
N GLU A 86 -9.69 -1.12 14.38
CA GLU A 86 -8.65 -0.09 14.24
C GLU A 86 -8.41 0.27 12.77
N VAL A 87 -8.33 -0.73 11.89
CA VAL A 87 -8.19 -0.50 10.45
C VAL A 87 -9.41 0.24 9.90
N ARG A 88 -10.62 -0.18 10.27
CA ARG A 88 -11.89 0.45 9.87
C ARG A 88 -11.94 1.93 10.26
N ASN A 89 -11.56 2.26 11.50
CA ASN A 89 -11.55 3.65 11.97
C ASN A 89 -10.59 4.53 11.16
N ARG A 90 -9.39 3.99 10.82
CA ARG A 90 -8.44 4.69 9.95
C ARG A 90 -8.98 4.87 8.53
N VAL A 91 -9.57 3.83 7.95
CA VAL A 91 -10.20 3.87 6.63
C VAL A 91 -11.32 4.91 6.59
N PHE A 92 -12.21 4.95 7.59
CA PHE A 92 -13.25 5.99 7.67
C PHE A 92 -12.68 7.40 7.80
N ALA A 93 -11.63 7.60 8.59
CA ALA A 93 -10.98 8.92 8.68
C ALA A 93 -10.43 9.35 7.30
N ILE A 94 -9.78 8.45 6.57
CA ILE A 94 -9.24 8.73 5.23
C ILE A 94 -10.35 8.95 4.20
N MET A 95 -11.39 8.10 4.19
CA MET A 95 -12.54 8.24 3.28
C MET A 95 -13.28 9.56 3.51
N GLY A 96 -13.30 10.05 4.74
CA GLY A 96 -14.00 11.26 5.13
C GLY A 96 -13.30 12.56 4.77
N GLU A 97 -12.03 12.53 4.37
CA GLU A 97 -11.25 13.72 3.93
C GLU A 97 -11.37 14.91 4.89
N GLY A 98 -11.20 14.64 6.18
CA GLY A 98 -11.28 15.66 7.24
C GLY A 98 -12.66 15.80 7.91
N ILE A 99 -13.70 15.16 7.39
CA ILE A 99 -15.03 15.09 8.06
C ILE A 99 -14.93 14.33 9.37
N TRP A 100 -14.20 13.19 9.37
CA TRP A 100 -14.03 12.32 10.52
C TRP A 100 -12.68 12.53 11.19
N SER A 101 -12.67 12.60 12.52
CA SER A 101 -11.45 12.51 13.33
C SER A 101 -11.27 11.05 13.75
N HIS A 102 -10.12 10.46 13.45
CA HIS A 102 -9.76 9.10 13.87
C HIS A 102 -9.88 8.94 15.38
N ARG A 103 -9.44 9.94 16.15
CA ARG A 103 -9.53 9.95 17.61
C ARG A 103 -10.98 9.90 18.11
N LYS A 104 -11.89 10.66 17.47
CA LYS A 104 -13.31 10.63 17.80
C LYS A 104 -13.96 9.31 17.38
N LEU A 105 -13.64 8.78 16.19
CA LEU A 105 -14.10 7.46 15.75
C LEU A 105 -13.71 6.37 16.75
N SER A 106 -12.44 6.34 17.16
CA SER A 106 -11.90 5.36 18.12
C SER A 106 -12.51 5.49 19.52
N ALA A 107 -12.96 6.69 19.89
CA ALA A 107 -13.66 6.95 21.17
C ALA A 107 -15.17 6.73 21.09
N GLY A 108 -15.72 6.33 19.92
CA GLY A 108 -17.17 6.19 19.72
C GLY A 108 -17.93 7.53 19.71
N GLN A 109 -17.24 8.64 19.56
CA GLN A 109 -17.79 10.01 19.56
C GLN A 109 -18.23 10.40 18.15
N VAL A 110 -19.27 9.75 17.63
CA VAL A 110 -19.78 9.93 16.28
C VAL A 110 -21.29 10.17 16.32
N GLU A 111 -21.73 11.23 15.65
CA GLU A 111 -23.14 11.50 15.42
C GLU A 111 -23.71 10.48 14.41
N MET A 112 -24.63 9.60 14.88
CA MET A 112 -25.11 8.47 14.10
C MET A 112 -25.86 8.89 12.82
N ASP A 113 -26.64 9.96 12.88
CA ASP A 113 -27.40 10.43 11.72
C ASP A 113 -26.48 11.07 10.66
N MET A 114 -25.42 11.76 11.11
CA MET A 114 -24.37 12.24 10.23
C MET A 114 -23.63 11.07 9.56
N LEU A 115 -23.29 10.02 10.31
CA LEU A 115 -22.65 8.82 9.77
C LEU A 115 -23.51 8.12 8.73
N LYS A 116 -24.81 7.89 9.03
CA LYS A 116 -25.74 7.26 8.09
C LYS A 116 -25.90 8.06 6.81
N SER A 117 -26.06 9.38 6.92
CA SER A 117 -26.20 10.27 5.77
C SER A 117 -24.94 10.27 4.93
N TRP A 118 -23.76 10.37 5.56
CA TRP A 118 -22.47 10.32 4.87
C TRP A 118 -22.27 8.97 4.17
N HIS A 119 -22.52 7.86 4.86
CA HIS A 119 -22.40 6.51 4.32
C HIS A 119 -23.31 6.31 3.10
N SER A 120 -24.58 6.70 3.20
CA SER A 120 -25.53 6.60 2.08
C SER A 120 -25.06 7.40 0.86
N LYS A 121 -24.45 8.56 1.07
CA LYS A 121 -24.00 9.44 -0.02
C LYS A 121 -22.68 9.00 -0.66
N HIS A 122 -21.75 8.47 0.14
CA HIS A 122 -20.36 8.29 -0.29
C HIS A 122 -19.91 6.83 -0.39
N VAL A 123 -20.58 5.90 0.29
CA VAL A 123 -20.18 4.49 0.38
C VAL A 123 -21.18 3.56 -0.30
N GLN A 124 -22.46 3.81 -0.14
CA GLN A 124 -23.51 2.96 -0.70
C GLN A 124 -23.41 2.85 -2.23
N GLY A 125 -23.44 1.60 -2.73
CA GLY A 125 -23.33 1.32 -4.17
C GLY A 125 -21.90 1.33 -4.73
N ARG A 126 -20.92 1.53 -3.88
CA ARG A 126 -19.50 1.39 -4.26
C ARG A 126 -19.01 -0.05 -4.11
N PRO A 127 -17.85 -0.42 -4.72
CA PRO A 127 -17.23 -1.73 -4.49
C PRO A 127 -16.98 -2.01 -3.02
N GLU A 128 -16.93 -3.29 -2.68
CA GLU A 128 -16.60 -3.71 -1.32
C GLU A 128 -15.16 -3.35 -0.95
N PHE A 129 -14.95 -3.05 0.32
CA PHE A 129 -13.64 -2.80 0.91
C PHE A 129 -13.42 -3.85 2.00
N HIS A 130 -12.54 -4.82 1.74
CA HIS A 130 -12.34 -5.97 2.62
C HIS A 130 -11.23 -5.70 3.64
N ILE A 131 -11.50 -6.01 4.90
CA ILE A 131 -10.51 -5.98 5.99
C ILE A 131 -10.48 -7.38 6.60
N ILE A 132 -9.30 -7.98 6.63
CA ILE A 132 -9.05 -9.29 7.23
C ILE A 132 -7.96 -9.09 8.28
N SER A 133 -8.27 -9.40 9.53
CA SER A 133 -7.34 -9.30 10.66
C SER A 133 -7.09 -10.67 11.30
N ASN A 134 -6.07 -10.76 12.14
CA ASN A 134 -5.80 -11.97 12.92
C ASN A 134 -6.86 -12.27 13.99
N ASP A 135 -7.78 -11.33 14.25
CA ASP A 135 -8.87 -11.51 15.25
C ASP A 135 -9.80 -12.68 14.89
N THR A 136 -9.81 -13.10 13.63
CA THR A 136 -10.64 -14.21 13.15
C THR A 136 -10.03 -15.60 13.41
N GLY A 137 -8.84 -15.65 14.04
CA GLY A 137 -8.15 -16.87 14.43
C GLY A 137 -7.48 -17.61 13.25
N GLY A 138 -6.21 -17.90 13.40
CA GLY A 138 -5.41 -18.64 12.45
C GLY A 138 -4.29 -17.82 11.80
N ASP A 139 -3.20 -18.51 11.51
CA ASP A 139 -2.04 -17.91 10.87
C ASP A 139 -2.35 -17.54 9.41
N ILE A 140 -2.07 -16.31 9.03
CA ILE A 140 -2.13 -15.91 7.62
C ILE A 140 -0.83 -16.35 6.93
N THR A 141 -0.95 -17.36 6.09
CA THR A 141 0.11 -17.83 5.20
C THR A 141 -0.15 -17.34 3.76
N PRO A 142 0.82 -17.39 2.84
CA PRO A 142 0.57 -17.13 1.42
C PRO A 142 -0.56 -17.98 0.82
N LEU A 143 -0.69 -19.24 1.27
CA LEU A 143 -1.78 -20.11 0.83
C LEU A 143 -3.15 -19.62 1.29
N VAL A 144 -3.25 -19.19 2.57
CA VAL A 144 -4.49 -18.60 3.11
C VAL A 144 -4.82 -17.30 2.38
N LEU A 145 -3.82 -16.45 2.15
CA LEU A 145 -3.99 -15.20 1.40
C LEU A 145 -4.53 -15.48 -0.01
N ARG A 146 -3.97 -16.48 -0.73
CA ARG A 146 -4.47 -16.87 -2.04
C ARG A 146 -5.94 -17.29 -1.99
N GLY A 147 -6.33 -18.12 -0.99
CA GLY A 147 -7.73 -18.49 -0.80
C GLY A 147 -8.65 -17.29 -0.56
N LYS A 148 -8.16 -16.24 0.13
CA LYS A 148 -8.90 -14.99 0.31
C LYS A 148 -9.01 -14.18 -0.98
N ILE A 149 -7.95 -14.10 -1.77
CA ILE A 149 -7.98 -13.46 -3.09
C ILE A 149 -9.00 -14.19 -4.00
N ASP A 150 -8.98 -15.52 -3.99
CA ASP A 150 -9.96 -16.32 -4.74
C ASP A 150 -11.41 -16.08 -4.30
N GLN A 151 -11.62 -15.96 -2.99
CA GLN A 151 -12.94 -15.76 -2.39
C GLN A 151 -13.52 -14.38 -2.69
N TYR A 152 -12.70 -13.32 -2.51
CA TYR A 152 -13.16 -11.93 -2.55
C TYR A 152 -12.89 -11.23 -3.88
N LYS A 153 -12.02 -11.80 -4.74
CA LYS A 153 -11.62 -11.23 -6.04
C LYS A 153 -11.29 -9.74 -5.96
N PRO A 154 -10.38 -9.33 -5.05
CA PRO A 154 -10.00 -7.94 -4.91
C PRO A 154 -9.22 -7.44 -6.13
N ASP A 155 -9.34 -6.14 -6.43
CA ASP A 155 -8.52 -5.46 -7.44
C ASP A 155 -7.17 -4.94 -6.89
N PHE A 156 -7.00 -4.95 -5.57
CA PHE A 156 -5.84 -4.39 -4.88
C PHE A 156 -5.66 -5.03 -3.51
N VAL A 157 -4.46 -5.46 -3.17
CA VAL A 157 -4.18 -6.14 -1.89
C VAL A 157 -3.06 -5.42 -1.12
N ILE A 158 -3.26 -5.25 0.19
CA ILE A 158 -2.23 -4.77 1.11
C ILE A 158 -1.99 -5.82 2.19
N VAL A 159 -0.73 -6.08 2.50
CA VAL A 159 -0.29 -6.95 3.61
C VAL A 159 0.47 -6.12 4.65
N ASP A 160 -0.13 -5.92 5.80
CA ASP A 160 0.42 -5.10 6.91
C ASP A 160 0.63 -5.96 8.17
N TYR A 161 1.82 -6.41 8.47
CA TYR A 161 3.08 -6.28 7.74
C TYR A 161 3.73 -7.66 7.52
N LEU A 162 4.58 -7.75 6.54
CA LEU A 162 5.14 -8.99 5.99
C LEU A 162 5.82 -9.89 7.04
N GLN A 163 6.50 -9.31 8.03
CA GLN A 163 7.22 -10.08 9.06
C GLN A 163 6.30 -10.87 10.00
N LEU A 164 5.03 -10.49 10.13
CA LEU A 164 4.04 -11.24 10.92
C LEU A 164 3.35 -12.35 10.11
N MET A 165 3.57 -12.40 8.80
CA MET A 165 3.02 -13.44 7.96
C MET A 165 3.72 -14.77 8.23
N SER A 166 2.96 -15.84 8.44
CA SER A 166 3.50 -17.18 8.61
C SER A 166 3.89 -17.76 7.24
N PRO A 167 5.09 -18.37 7.10
CA PRO A 167 5.47 -19.01 5.84
C PRO A 167 4.70 -20.33 5.63
N ASN A 168 4.49 -20.73 4.37
CA ASN A 168 3.94 -22.07 4.04
C ASN A 168 4.89 -23.18 4.50
N GLN A 169 6.19 -22.94 4.45
CA GLN A 169 7.23 -23.85 4.94
C GLN A 169 8.02 -23.18 6.05
N LYS A 170 8.11 -23.84 7.20
CA LYS A 170 8.87 -23.34 8.35
C LYS A 170 10.36 -23.25 8.00
N SER A 171 11.00 -22.17 8.43
CA SER A 171 12.44 -21.96 8.34
C SER A 171 12.91 -21.25 9.61
N ASP A 172 13.96 -21.78 10.22
CA ASP A 172 14.59 -21.16 11.40
C ASP A 172 15.44 -19.94 11.02
N ASN A 173 15.75 -19.78 9.71
CA ASN A 173 16.50 -18.64 9.20
C ASN A 173 15.53 -17.55 8.70
N GLU A 174 15.50 -16.44 9.42
CA GLU A 174 14.64 -15.29 9.12
C GLU A 174 14.86 -14.72 7.71
N THR A 175 16.10 -14.67 7.24
CA THR A 175 16.41 -14.21 5.89
C THR A 175 15.82 -15.12 4.82
N VAL A 176 15.89 -16.44 5.03
CA VAL A 176 15.28 -17.44 4.12
C VAL A 176 13.76 -17.35 4.18
N ARG A 177 13.19 -17.18 5.37
CA ARG A 177 11.75 -17.00 5.58
C ARG A 177 11.23 -15.79 4.79
N MET A 178 11.87 -14.64 4.95
CA MET A 178 11.47 -13.40 4.26
C MET A 178 11.65 -13.47 2.75
N LYS A 179 12.73 -14.13 2.28
CA LYS A 179 12.95 -14.41 0.85
C LYS A 179 11.81 -15.25 0.27
N ASN A 180 11.40 -16.31 0.95
CA ASN A 180 10.32 -17.17 0.46
C ASN A 180 9.00 -16.42 0.42
N LEU A 181 8.66 -15.67 1.49
CA LEU A 181 7.44 -14.88 1.56
C LEU A 181 7.39 -13.83 0.45
N SER A 182 8.46 -13.06 0.22
CA SER A 182 8.46 -12.04 -0.84
C SER A 182 8.30 -12.65 -2.22
N ARG A 183 8.98 -13.78 -2.48
CA ARG A 183 8.85 -14.49 -3.74
C ARG A 183 7.46 -15.06 -3.95
N GLU A 184 6.85 -15.67 -2.91
CA GLU A 184 5.48 -16.20 -2.99
C GLU A 184 4.47 -15.06 -3.25
N LEU A 185 4.60 -13.90 -2.60
CA LEU A 185 3.75 -12.74 -2.87
C LEU A 185 3.93 -12.20 -4.29
N LYS A 186 5.16 -12.16 -4.81
CA LYS A 186 5.40 -11.73 -6.19
C LYS A 186 4.77 -12.69 -7.19
N LEU A 187 4.93 -14.00 -7.00
CA LEU A 187 4.33 -15.01 -7.87
C LEU A 187 2.80 -14.97 -7.80
N MET A 188 2.25 -14.73 -6.61
CA MET A 188 0.81 -14.56 -6.39
C MET A 188 0.28 -13.32 -7.11
N ALA A 189 0.95 -12.17 -7.00
CA ALA A 189 0.57 -10.97 -7.73
C ALA A 189 0.45 -11.23 -9.24
N ILE A 190 1.41 -11.97 -9.80
CA ILE A 190 1.42 -12.33 -11.23
C ILE A 190 0.30 -13.32 -11.56
N SER A 191 0.14 -14.41 -10.79
CA SER A 191 -0.81 -15.49 -11.11
C SER A 191 -2.27 -15.07 -10.93
N GLU A 192 -2.54 -14.21 -9.95
CA GLU A 192 -3.88 -13.69 -9.66
C GLU A 192 -4.18 -12.38 -10.40
N GLU A 193 -3.21 -11.85 -11.16
CA GLU A 193 -3.30 -10.58 -11.87
C GLU A 193 -3.75 -9.41 -11.00
N VAL A 194 -3.30 -9.39 -9.72
CA VAL A 194 -3.64 -8.37 -8.73
C VAL A 194 -2.38 -7.68 -8.22
N PRO A 195 -2.37 -6.34 -8.08
CA PRO A 195 -1.26 -5.66 -7.43
C PRO A 195 -1.28 -5.91 -5.93
N ILE A 196 -0.11 -6.25 -5.38
CA ILE A 196 0.07 -6.47 -3.94
C ILE A 196 1.06 -5.42 -3.41
N ILE A 197 0.71 -4.73 -2.32
CA ILE A 197 1.64 -3.94 -1.53
C ILE A 197 1.92 -4.67 -0.23
N ALA A 198 3.19 -4.96 0.03
CA ALA A 198 3.65 -5.49 1.31
C ALA A 198 4.31 -4.39 2.13
N ILE A 199 3.93 -4.27 3.39
CA ILE A 199 4.59 -3.38 4.33
C ILE A 199 5.72 -4.15 5.00
N SER A 200 6.89 -3.52 5.10
CA SER A 200 8.07 -4.07 5.75
C SER A 200 8.67 -3.08 6.73
N SER A 201 8.90 -3.53 7.96
CA SER A 201 9.57 -2.71 8.97
C SER A 201 11.08 -2.83 8.84
N ALA A 202 11.76 -1.68 8.76
CA ALA A 202 13.21 -1.61 8.87
C ALA A 202 13.64 -1.66 10.34
N THR A 203 14.79 -2.27 10.61
CA THR A 203 15.43 -2.21 11.91
C THR A 203 16.64 -1.28 11.80
N PRO A 204 16.75 -0.22 12.60
CA PRO A 204 17.90 0.65 12.54
C PRO A 204 19.13 -0.06 13.11
N ASP A 205 20.28 0.11 12.43
CA ASP A 205 21.58 -0.34 12.95
C ASP A 205 22.00 0.48 14.18
N ASP A 206 21.44 1.70 14.30
CA ASP A 206 21.68 2.63 15.40
C ASP A 206 20.39 3.44 15.65
N VAL A 207 19.96 3.48 16.92
CA VAL A 207 18.73 4.17 17.36
C VAL A 207 18.76 5.68 17.05
N THR A 208 19.95 6.27 16.92
CA THR A 208 20.13 7.68 16.55
C THR A 208 19.81 7.97 15.08
N LYS A 209 19.65 6.95 14.24
CA LYS A 209 19.34 7.08 12.80
C LYS A 209 17.87 6.87 12.44
N LEU A 210 16.98 6.82 13.41
CA LEU A 210 15.53 6.66 13.22
C LEU A 210 14.88 7.79 12.39
N GLU A 211 15.55 8.92 12.26
CA GLU A 211 15.05 10.09 11.53
C GLU A 211 15.37 10.05 10.02
N THR A 212 16.21 9.11 9.58
CA THR A 212 16.59 9.00 8.18
C THR A 212 15.70 8.02 7.43
N VAL A 213 15.56 8.22 6.12
CA VAL A 213 14.86 7.27 5.25
C VAL A 213 15.67 5.98 5.10
N PRO A 214 15.13 4.79 5.42
CA PRO A 214 15.87 3.55 5.39
C PRO A 214 16.40 3.22 3.99
N THR A 215 17.55 2.51 3.95
CA THR A 215 18.16 2.00 2.73
C THR A 215 17.94 0.49 2.60
N LEU A 216 18.08 -0.05 1.39
CA LEU A 216 17.96 -1.50 1.12
C LEU A 216 19.07 -2.34 1.76
N GLY A 217 20.12 -1.71 2.31
CA GLY A 217 21.26 -2.39 2.94
C GLY A 217 21.15 -2.62 4.44
N GLN A 218 20.18 -2.00 5.10
CA GLN A 218 20.11 -1.96 6.58
C GLN A 218 19.64 -3.26 7.24
N THR A 219 19.03 -4.17 6.47
CA THR A 219 18.75 -5.53 6.96
C THR A 219 19.01 -6.54 5.84
N ALA A 220 19.53 -7.72 6.19
CA ALA A 220 19.80 -8.77 5.21
C ALA A 220 18.54 -9.19 4.42
N TRP A 221 17.38 -9.17 5.08
CA TRP A 221 16.10 -9.54 4.49
C TRP A 221 15.47 -8.41 3.66
N SER A 222 15.74 -7.12 3.93
CA SER A 222 15.25 -6.02 3.09
C SER A 222 15.84 -6.06 1.68
N ARG A 223 17.08 -6.52 1.54
CA ARG A 223 17.67 -6.79 0.21
C ARG A 223 16.92 -7.89 -0.54
N GLN A 224 16.55 -8.99 0.13
CA GLN A 224 15.83 -10.09 -0.52
C GLN A 224 14.43 -9.66 -1.00
N ILE A 225 13.68 -8.96 -0.16
CA ILE A 225 12.37 -8.38 -0.53
C ILE A 225 12.53 -7.45 -1.74
N ALA A 226 13.59 -6.63 -1.75
CA ALA A 226 13.85 -5.72 -2.85
C ALA A 226 14.16 -6.44 -4.18
N TYR A 227 14.69 -7.67 -4.17
CA TYR A 227 14.90 -8.42 -5.42
C TYR A 227 13.58 -8.78 -6.10
N ASP A 228 12.58 -9.21 -5.35
CA ASP A 228 11.29 -9.66 -5.88
C ASP A 228 10.34 -8.50 -6.20
N ALA A 229 10.38 -7.42 -5.42
CA ALA A 229 9.53 -6.25 -5.61
C ALA A 229 9.77 -5.55 -6.96
N ASP A 230 8.72 -5.02 -7.56
CA ASP A 230 8.79 -4.18 -8.75
C ASP A 230 9.18 -2.75 -8.39
N TRP A 231 8.72 -2.27 -7.24
CA TRP A 231 9.14 -1.00 -6.67
C TRP A 231 9.21 -1.07 -5.14
N VAL A 232 10.08 -0.28 -4.56
CA VAL A 232 10.25 -0.12 -3.11
C VAL A 232 10.23 1.36 -2.79
N LEU A 233 9.25 1.79 -2.01
CA LEU A 233 9.14 3.14 -1.46
C LEU A 233 9.58 3.11 0.00
N ALA A 234 10.68 3.76 0.30
CA ALA A 234 11.15 3.96 1.66
C ALA A 234 10.56 5.24 2.23
N LEU A 235 10.11 5.17 3.48
CA LEU A 235 9.48 6.28 4.19
C LEU A 235 10.34 6.66 5.39
N GLY A 236 10.60 7.95 5.55
CA GLY A 236 11.30 8.54 6.69
C GLY A 236 10.51 9.71 7.27
N ARG A 237 10.99 10.20 8.40
CA ARG A 237 10.45 11.42 9.00
C ARG A 237 11.07 12.63 8.29
N GLY A 238 10.23 13.53 7.82
CA GLY A 238 10.67 14.81 7.25
C GLY A 238 11.06 15.81 8.35
N THR A 239 11.26 17.05 7.95
CA THR A 239 11.68 18.16 8.83
C THR A 239 10.68 18.45 9.97
N ASN A 240 9.39 18.19 9.73
CA ASN A 240 8.32 18.35 10.71
C ASN A 240 7.62 17.02 10.98
N SER A 241 6.96 16.89 12.12
CA SER A 241 6.29 15.67 12.55
C SER A 241 5.13 15.22 11.64
N ASP A 242 4.58 16.12 10.86
CA ASP A 242 3.50 15.90 9.88
C ASP A 242 4.02 15.67 8.45
N ILE A 243 5.33 15.71 8.23
CA ILE A 243 5.95 15.46 6.93
C ILE A 243 6.54 14.06 6.88
N ILE A 244 6.18 13.32 5.86
CA ILE A 244 6.77 12.02 5.50
C ILE A 244 7.66 12.25 4.27
N GLU A 245 8.92 11.87 4.39
CA GLU A 245 9.84 11.83 3.27
C GLU A 245 9.72 10.46 2.58
N CYS A 246 9.45 10.47 1.28
CA CYS A 246 9.20 9.30 0.47
C CYS A 246 10.32 9.18 -0.58
N VAL A 247 11.04 8.06 -0.59
CA VAL A 247 12.17 7.83 -1.50
C VAL A 247 12.00 6.50 -2.23
N PHE A 248 11.98 6.50 -3.54
CA PHE A 248 12.03 5.28 -4.32
C PHE A 248 13.43 4.65 -4.21
N ARG A 249 13.55 3.52 -3.51
CA ARG A 249 14.78 2.73 -3.40
C ARG A 249 14.90 1.69 -4.52
N LYS A 250 13.79 1.40 -5.18
CA LYS A 250 13.71 0.59 -6.40
C LYS A 250 12.49 1.02 -7.21
N ASN A 251 12.63 1.05 -8.52
CA ASN A 251 11.53 1.23 -9.46
C ASN A 251 11.89 0.60 -10.81
N ARG A 252 11.30 -0.57 -11.13
CA ARG A 252 11.60 -1.29 -12.37
C ARG A 252 10.99 -0.60 -13.60
N ASN A 253 9.82 0.02 -13.43
CA ASN A 253 9.00 0.53 -14.54
C ASN A 253 8.89 2.06 -14.54
N GLY A 254 9.76 2.73 -13.80
CA GLY A 254 9.74 4.18 -13.67
C GLY A 254 11.09 4.75 -13.24
N PHE A 255 11.07 5.99 -12.81
CA PHE A 255 12.26 6.71 -12.40
C PHE A 255 12.49 6.57 -10.90
N MET A 256 13.76 6.67 -10.49
CA MET A 256 14.15 6.84 -9.10
C MET A 256 13.94 8.30 -8.71
N GLY A 257 13.52 8.55 -7.48
CA GLY A 257 13.37 9.90 -6.99
C GLY A 257 12.76 9.95 -5.60
N GLU A 258 12.47 11.13 -5.16
CA GLU A 258 11.97 11.42 -3.82
C GLU A 258 10.91 12.52 -3.85
N PHE A 259 10.04 12.51 -2.86
CA PHE A 259 8.99 13.52 -2.69
C PHE A 259 8.57 13.60 -1.23
N LEU A 260 7.90 14.68 -0.87
CA LEU A 260 7.37 14.91 0.46
C LEU A 260 5.86 14.74 0.47
N VAL A 261 5.36 14.20 1.58
CA VAL A 261 3.93 14.07 1.84
C VAL A 261 3.62 14.69 3.19
N GLN A 262 2.75 15.68 3.21
CA GLN A 262 2.15 16.15 4.45
C GLN A 262 0.98 15.26 4.84
N ALA A 263 0.97 14.75 6.08
CA ALA A 263 -0.03 13.85 6.59
C ALA A 263 -0.66 14.38 7.89
N ASP A 264 -1.97 14.40 7.95
CA ASP A 264 -2.75 14.57 9.20
C ASP A 264 -3.43 13.24 9.51
N PHE A 265 -2.83 12.44 10.39
CA PHE A 265 -3.33 11.11 10.73
C PHE A 265 -4.68 11.14 11.46
N ASP A 266 -5.00 12.20 12.21
CA ASP A 266 -6.31 12.31 12.87
C ASP A 266 -7.43 12.52 11.86
N LYS A 267 -7.17 13.25 10.79
CA LYS A 267 -8.14 13.53 9.72
C LYS A 267 -8.02 12.64 8.50
N GLY A 268 -7.03 11.74 8.49
CA GLY A 268 -6.77 10.86 7.34
C GLY A 268 -6.41 11.62 6.06
N TYR A 269 -5.73 12.74 6.20
CA TYR A 269 -5.49 13.67 5.11
C TYR A 269 -4.04 13.60 4.64
N TYR A 270 -3.84 13.61 3.30
CA TYR A 270 -2.52 13.53 2.67
C TYR A 270 -2.40 14.55 1.56
N ARG A 271 -1.30 15.31 1.55
CA ARG A 271 -0.95 16.26 0.49
C ARG A 271 0.46 16.06 0.02
N TYR A 272 0.66 16.10 -1.28
CA TYR A 272 1.97 16.25 -1.89
C TYR A 272 2.57 17.62 -1.53
N LYS A 273 3.87 17.63 -1.22
CA LYS A 273 4.67 18.87 -1.07
C LYS A 273 5.91 18.78 -1.95
N ASP A 274 6.26 19.89 -2.59
CA ASP A 274 7.51 20.01 -3.31
C ASP A 274 8.70 20.16 -2.35
N TYR A 275 9.87 19.71 -2.78
CA TYR A 275 11.12 19.83 -2.01
C TYR A 275 11.55 21.30 -1.81
N GLU A 276 11.12 22.19 -2.71
CA GLU A 276 11.40 23.64 -2.62
C GLU A 276 10.67 24.30 -1.43
N ASP A 277 9.62 23.71 -0.90
CA ASP A 277 8.92 24.16 0.31
C ASP A 277 9.66 23.87 1.64
N LYS A 278 10.91 23.40 1.60
CA LYS A 278 11.74 23.16 2.80
C LYS A 278 12.22 24.45 3.50
N SER A 279 11.89 25.64 2.97
CA SER A 279 12.42 26.93 3.43
C SER A 279 11.41 27.78 4.23
N VAL A 280 10.50 27.13 5.00
CA VAL A 280 9.65 27.86 5.97
C VAL A 280 9.75 27.24 7.35
#